data_61ea0b9a98fd400f8c4f9553e372fdab
#
_entry.id   61ea0b9a98fd400f8c4f9553e372fdab
#
_cell.length_a   1.000
_cell.length_b   1.000
_cell.length_c   1.000
_cell.angle_alpha   90.00
_cell.angle_beta   90.00
_cell.angle_gamma   90.00
#
_symmetry.space_group_name_H-M   'P 1'
#
loop_
_entity.id
_entity.type
_entity.pdbx_description
1 polymer ?
#
loop_
_entity_poly.entity_id
_entity_poly.type
_entity_poly.pdbx_seq_one_letter_code
_entity_poly.pdbx_strand_id
1 'polypeptide(L)'
;MRFCKKYLLFILFLILIVLSLYSLSKNHESDPNDGVFIITMVDTDKCKQSDQCIQNKRYFLHPGGEYLDPKLLLELVKSTIKDFDINLNHKNNTVLIYETLITETLGGQYPYDYAHDNYKNYGIAQFRLETAYFLKAFIKRISEHDYNLLLSLRVNDKSEKWNLMYNVKYSIALCLIYYFQRDRNIASKAKYLESRAQLWKTHYNTSKGLGEPENYVKRVQKYFKDYELNL
;
A
#
# COMPACT_ATOMS: atom_id res chain seq x y z
N MET A 1 38.82 38.28 -29.10
CA MET A 1 39.04 36.90 -28.64
C MET A 1 38.50 36.53 -27.25
N ARG A 2 37.97 37.43 -26.42
CA ARG A 2 37.46 37.12 -25.06
C ARG A 2 35.99 36.58 -25.05
N PHE A 3 35.20 36.81 -26.08
CA PHE A 3 33.82 36.35 -26.15
C PHE A 3 33.69 34.81 -26.40
N CYS A 4 34.63 34.23 -27.13
CA CYS A 4 34.55 32.81 -27.48
C CYS A 4 34.77 31.84 -26.28
N LYS A 5 35.55 32.22 -25.27
CA LYS A 5 35.79 31.41 -24.07
C LYS A 5 34.56 31.30 -23.15
N LYS A 6 33.75 32.35 -23.02
CA LYS A 6 32.52 32.29 -22.20
C LYS A 6 31.46 31.40 -22.80
N TYR A 7 31.28 31.39 -24.11
CA TYR A 7 30.35 30.51 -24.80
C TYR A 7 30.80 29.05 -24.73
N LEU A 8 32.08 28.78 -24.82
CA LEU A 8 32.63 27.41 -24.71
C LEU A 8 32.41 26.84 -23.31
N LEU A 9 32.59 27.63 -22.25
CA LEU A 9 32.31 27.24 -20.86
C LEU A 9 30.83 27.00 -20.61
N PHE A 10 29.94 27.80 -21.19
CA PHE A 10 28.51 27.59 -21.08
C PHE A 10 28.02 26.32 -21.79
N ILE A 11 28.54 26.03 -22.95
CA ILE A 11 28.26 24.78 -23.71
C ILE A 11 28.74 23.56 -22.92
N LEU A 12 29.96 23.61 -22.36
CA LEU A 12 30.49 22.52 -21.52
C LEU A 12 29.63 22.28 -20.27
N PHE A 13 29.13 23.34 -19.65
CA PHE A 13 28.25 23.25 -18.48
C PHE A 13 26.89 22.59 -18.85
N LEU A 14 26.31 22.97 -19.99
CA LEU A 14 25.08 22.33 -20.49
C LEU A 14 25.29 20.85 -20.81
N ILE A 15 26.42 20.49 -21.41
CA ILE A 15 26.76 19.09 -21.70
C ILE A 15 26.88 18.27 -20.40
N LEU A 16 27.52 18.84 -19.35
CA LEU A 16 27.62 18.18 -18.05
C LEU A 16 26.27 17.97 -17.38
N ILE A 17 25.35 18.96 -17.49
CA ILE A 17 23.97 18.81 -16.97
C ILE A 17 23.25 17.70 -17.73
N VAL A 18 23.33 17.66 -19.07
CA VAL A 18 22.68 16.63 -19.87
C VAL A 18 23.27 15.24 -19.57
N LEU A 19 24.57 15.13 -19.39
CA LEU A 19 25.22 13.86 -19.03
C LEU A 19 24.84 13.42 -17.61
N SER A 20 24.70 14.34 -16.64
CA SER A 20 24.24 14.01 -15.29
C SER A 20 22.78 13.55 -15.28
N LEU A 21 21.90 14.21 -16.05
CA LEU A 21 20.52 13.82 -16.21
C LEU A 21 20.38 12.47 -16.93
N TYR A 22 21.22 12.20 -17.91
CA TYR A 22 21.28 10.91 -18.61
C TYR A 22 21.79 9.78 -17.71
N SER A 23 22.78 10.07 -16.84
CA SER A 23 23.25 9.12 -15.82
C SER A 23 22.20 8.80 -14.77
N LEU A 24 21.42 9.81 -14.34
CA LEU A 24 20.28 9.63 -13.43
C LEU A 24 19.14 8.83 -14.08
N SER A 25 18.92 9.01 -15.39
CA SER A 25 17.94 8.24 -16.16
C SER A 25 18.34 6.78 -16.36
N LYS A 26 19.64 6.49 -16.54
CA LYS A 26 20.13 5.12 -16.71
C LYS A 26 20.12 4.28 -15.44
N ASN A 27 20.15 4.90 -14.26
CA ASN A 27 20.01 4.19 -12.99
C ASN A 27 18.55 3.79 -12.69
N HIS A 28 17.63 3.98 -13.65
CA HIS A 28 16.22 3.57 -13.58
C HIS A 28 15.90 2.38 -14.51
N GLU A 29 16.91 1.73 -15.07
CA GLU A 29 16.68 0.46 -15.77
C GLU A 29 16.35 -0.61 -14.72
N SER A 30 15.16 -1.18 -14.86
CA SER A 30 14.63 -2.30 -14.09
C SER A 30 15.67 -3.41 -14.00
N ASP A 31 15.99 -3.80 -12.75
CA ASP A 31 16.78 -4.99 -12.45
C ASP A 31 16.08 -6.22 -13.08
N PRO A 32 16.68 -6.91 -14.06
CA PRO A 32 16.09 -8.11 -14.67
C PRO A 32 15.96 -9.28 -13.68
N ASN A 33 16.48 -9.16 -12.46
CA ASN A 33 16.35 -10.15 -11.38
C ASN A 33 15.13 -9.93 -10.47
N ASP A 34 14.23 -8.98 -10.76
CA ASP A 34 12.99 -8.79 -9.99
C ASP A 34 12.00 -9.97 -10.11
N GLY A 35 12.36 -11.06 -10.78
CA GLY A 35 11.47 -12.12 -11.25
C GLY A 35 11.28 -13.35 -10.37
N VAL A 36 11.93 -13.51 -9.23
CA VAL A 36 11.72 -14.72 -8.39
C VAL A 36 11.62 -14.33 -6.92
N PHE A 37 10.42 -14.01 -6.48
CA PHE A 37 10.11 -13.95 -5.05
C PHE A 37 9.33 -15.20 -4.65
N ILE A 38 10.06 -16.12 -4.06
CA ILE A 38 9.50 -17.26 -3.35
C ILE A 38 8.72 -16.65 -2.17
N ILE A 39 7.38 -16.72 -2.22
CA ILE A 39 6.63 -16.78 -0.97
C ILE A 39 7.17 -18.03 -0.31
N THR A 40 8.07 -17.90 0.65
CA THR A 40 8.30 -19.00 1.56
C THR A 40 6.94 -19.22 2.20
N MET A 41 6.18 -20.17 1.65
CA MET A 41 5.08 -20.76 2.38
C MET A 41 5.71 -21.20 3.69
N VAL A 42 5.41 -20.45 4.70
CA VAL A 42 5.75 -20.90 6.04
C VAL A 42 4.98 -22.16 6.23
N ASP A 43 5.70 -23.23 6.56
CA ASP A 43 5.14 -24.46 7.06
C ASP A 43 4.08 -24.09 8.12
N THR A 44 2.82 -23.99 7.68
CA THR A 44 1.68 -23.55 8.49
C THR A 44 1.48 -24.49 9.67
N ASP A 45 2.00 -25.72 9.59
CA ASP A 45 1.84 -26.72 10.64
C ASP A 45 2.73 -26.44 11.86
N LYS A 46 3.87 -25.76 11.67
CA LYS A 46 4.74 -25.32 12.77
C LYS A 46 4.33 -23.98 13.40
N CYS A 47 3.50 -23.18 12.72
CA CYS A 47 3.10 -21.86 13.18
C CYS A 47 1.71 -21.78 13.84
N LYS A 48 0.99 -22.90 13.94
CA LYS A 48 -0.36 -22.96 14.55
C LYS A 48 -0.44 -22.58 16.02
N GLN A 49 0.68 -22.32 16.70
CA GLN A 49 0.71 -22.17 18.15
C GLN A 49 1.19 -20.84 18.73
N SER A 50 1.52 -19.83 17.93
CA SER A 50 1.85 -18.52 18.54
C SER A 50 1.57 -17.32 17.64
N ASP A 51 0.89 -16.33 18.22
CA ASP A 51 0.67 -14.99 17.64
C ASP A 51 1.99 -14.30 17.25
N GLN A 52 3.11 -14.65 17.87
CA GLN A 52 4.46 -14.14 17.56
C GLN A 52 4.92 -14.52 16.14
N CYS A 53 4.43 -15.65 15.59
CA CYS A 53 4.84 -16.09 14.27
C CYS A 53 4.30 -15.20 13.14
N ILE A 54 3.09 -14.65 13.32
CA ILE A 54 2.47 -13.72 12.37
C ILE A 54 3.14 -12.34 12.44
N GLN A 55 3.60 -11.92 13.63
CA GLN A 55 4.19 -10.60 13.85
C GLN A 55 5.52 -10.38 13.12
N ASN A 56 6.35 -11.42 13.05
CA ASN A 56 7.71 -11.31 12.51
C ASN A 56 7.86 -11.68 11.04
N LYS A 57 6.79 -12.11 10.35
CA LYS A 57 6.84 -12.51 8.96
C LYS A 57 6.50 -11.35 8.03
N ARG A 58 7.26 -11.26 6.94
CA ARG A 58 6.96 -10.36 5.83
C ARG A 58 6.08 -11.12 4.83
N TYR A 59 4.94 -10.53 4.49
CA TYR A 59 3.99 -11.09 3.52
C TYR A 59 4.03 -10.27 2.25
N PHE A 60 4.33 -10.93 1.14
CA PHE A 60 4.47 -10.32 -0.16
C PHE A 60 3.44 -10.90 -1.13
N LEU A 61 2.89 -10.06 -2.01
CA LEU A 61 2.07 -10.52 -3.12
C LEU A 61 2.98 -11.08 -4.22
N HIS A 62 2.62 -12.25 -4.75
CA HIS A 62 3.36 -12.85 -5.86
C HIS A 62 2.88 -12.26 -7.18
N PRO A 63 3.76 -11.95 -8.15
CA PRO A 63 3.38 -11.47 -9.48
C PRO A 63 2.50 -12.44 -10.27
N GLY A 64 2.51 -13.75 -9.92
CA GLY A 64 1.75 -14.81 -10.57
C GLY A 64 0.33 -15.03 -10.03
N GLY A 65 -0.16 -14.22 -9.07
CA GLY A 65 -1.56 -14.27 -8.64
C GLY A 65 -1.90 -15.38 -7.66
N GLU A 66 -0.97 -15.87 -6.85
CA GLU A 66 -1.34 -16.67 -5.67
C GLU A 66 -2.03 -15.76 -4.65
N TYR A 67 -3.25 -16.12 -4.31
CA TYR A 67 -4.13 -15.33 -3.45
C TYR A 67 -3.70 -15.43 -2.00
N LEU A 68 -3.74 -14.30 -1.29
CA LEU A 68 -3.73 -14.37 0.18
C LEU A 68 -5.02 -15.05 0.64
N ASP A 69 -4.87 -16.04 1.50
CA ASP A 69 -6.02 -16.60 2.20
C ASP A 69 -6.81 -15.47 2.89
N PRO A 70 -8.13 -15.37 2.71
CA PRO A 70 -8.92 -14.28 3.27
C PRO A 70 -8.84 -14.15 4.78
N LYS A 71 -8.75 -15.28 5.52
CA LYS A 71 -8.61 -15.28 6.98
C LYS A 71 -7.22 -14.78 7.38
N LEU A 72 -6.18 -15.21 6.62
CA LEU A 72 -4.83 -14.70 6.81
C LEU A 72 -4.75 -13.19 6.56
N LEU A 73 -5.39 -12.68 5.49
CA LEU A 73 -5.44 -11.24 5.22
C LEU A 73 -6.09 -10.48 6.38
N LEU A 74 -7.19 -10.98 6.94
CA LEU A 74 -7.83 -10.37 8.10
C LEU A 74 -6.89 -10.31 9.31
N GLU A 75 -6.20 -11.41 9.60
CA GLU A 75 -5.21 -11.45 10.70
C GLU A 75 -4.01 -10.53 10.44
N LEU A 76 -3.57 -10.40 9.19
CA LEU A 76 -2.55 -9.43 8.80
C LEU A 76 -3.01 -7.99 9.04
N VAL A 77 -4.26 -7.65 8.69
CA VAL A 77 -4.81 -6.32 8.99
C VAL A 77 -4.79 -6.08 10.50
N LYS A 78 -5.37 -6.99 11.29
CA LYS A 78 -5.41 -6.88 12.75
C LYS A 78 -4.02 -6.69 13.35
N SER A 79 -3.08 -7.59 13.02
CA SER A 79 -1.73 -7.58 13.58
C SER A 79 -0.89 -6.39 13.13
N THR A 80 -1.11 -5.88 11.92
CA THR A 80 -0.34 -4.75 11.40
C THR A 80 -0.72 -3.44 12.07
N ILE A 81 -2.02 -3.22 12.30
CA ILE A 81 -2.49 -1.91 12.80
C ILE A 81 -2.59 -1.82 14.32
N LYS A 82 -2.42 -2.92 15.06
CA LYS A 82 -2.70 -2.98 16.50
C LYS A 82 -1.85 -2.02 17.35
N ASP A 83 -0.60 -1.83 16.95
CA ASP A 83 0.39 -1.09 17.74
C ASP A 83 0.49 0.40 17.30
N PHE A 84 -0.30 0.85 16.33
CA PHE A 84 -0.36 2.26 15.91
C PHE A 84 -1.18 3.09 16.89
N ASP A 85 -0.61 4.19 17.39
CA ASP A 85 -1.29 5.13 18.30
C ASP A 85 -2.51 5.78 17.66
N ILE A 86 -2.47 6.02 16.34
CA ILE A 86 -3.61 6.57 15.59
C ILE A 86 -4.77 5.58 15.43
N ASN A 87 -4.59 4.32 15.82
CA ASN A 87 -5.62 3.28 15.73
C ASN A 87 -6.61 3.33 16.93
N LEU A 88 -7.31 4.44 17.08
CA LEU A 88 -8.18 4.73 18.22
C LEU A 88 -9.37 3.76 18.39
N ASN A 89 -9.79 3.08 17.33
CA ASN A 89 -10.84 2.05 17.35
C ASN A 89 -10.43 0.86 16.50
N HIS A 90 -9.68 -0.03 17.10
CA HIS A 90 -9.08 -1.18 16.43
C HIS A 90 -10.09 -2.01 15.64
N LYS A 91 -11.25 -2.35 16.24
CA LYS A 91 -12.27 -3.18 15.58
C LYS A 91 -12.78 -2.53 14.28
N ASN A 92 -13.24 -1.29 14.36
CA ASN A 92 -13.82 -0.62 13.19
C ASN A 92 -12.78 -0.30 12.12
N ASN A 93 -11.57 0.08 12.51
CA ASN A 93 -10.45 0.28 11.56
C ASN A 93 -10.07 -1.02 10.85
N THR A 94 -10.02 -2.13 11.59
CA THR A 94 -9.74 -3.46 11.00
C THR A 94 -10.75 -3.78 9.90
N VAL A 95 -12.03 -3.66 10.20
CA VAL A 95 -13.09 -3.99 9.24
C VAL A 95 -13.07 -3.03 8.04
N LEU A 96 -12.95 -1.72 8.28
CA LEU A 96 -12.90 -0.72 7.21
C LEU A 96 -11.71 -0.96 6.27
N ILE A 97 -10.51 -1.19 6.80
CA ILE A 97 -9.31 -1.46 6.01
C ILE A 97 -9.48 -2.77 5.24
N TYR A 98 -9.89 -3.85 5.90
CA TYR A 98 -10.08 -5.16 5.28
C TYR A 98 -11.05 -5.09 4.10
N GLU A 99 -12.22 -4.47 4.29
CA GLU A 99 -13.22 -4.29 3.24
C GLU A 99 -12.72 -3.36 2.11
N THR A 100 -11.89 -2.36 2.42
CA THR A 100 -11.23 -1.52 1.40
C THR A 100 -10.32 -2.36 0.51
N LEU A 101 -9.46 -3.22 1.09
CA LEU A 101 -8.57 -4.09 0.33
C LEU A 101 -9.35 -5.09 -0.55
N ILE A 102 -10.48 -5.60 -0.07
CA ILE A 102 -11.38 -6.43 -0.86
C ILE A 102 -11.96 -5.63 -2.04
N THR A 103 -12.38 -4.40 -1.77
CA THR A 103 -13.02 -3.55 -2.80
C THR A 103 -12.04 -3.14 -3.88
N GLU A 104 -10.80 -2.79 -3.52
CA GLU A 104 -9.77 -2.34 -4.47
C GLU A 104 -9.22 -3.49 -5.32
N THR A 105 -8.94 -4.65 -4.72
CA THR A 105 -8.16 -5.72 -5.38
C THR A 105 -8.69 -7.12 -5.15
N LEU A 106 -9.90 -7.30 -4.63
CA LEU A 106 -10.43 -8.58 -4.15
C LEU A 106 -9.47 -9.27 -3.14
N GLY A 107 -8.94 -8.49 -2.19
CA GLY A 107 -8.02 -9.01 -1.19
C GLY A 107 -6.63 -9.38 -1.75
N GLY A 108 -6.20 -8.71 -2.82
CA GLY A 108 -4.91 -8.93 -3.46
C GLY A 108 -4.94 -9.87 -4.67
N GLN A 109 -6.12 -10.32 -5.11
CA GLN A 109 -6.27 -11.13 -6.33
C GLN A 109 -5.86 -10.34 -7.58
N TYR A 110 -6.10 -9.04 -7.58
CA TYR A 110 -5.79 -8.14 -8.69
C TYR A 110 -4.95 -6.95 -8.20
N PRO A 111 -3.70 -7.18 -7.73
CA PRO A 111 -2.87 -6.10 -7.18
C PRO A 111 -2.40 -5.12 -8.25
N TYR A 112 -2.64 -5.44 -9.52
CA TYR A 112 -2.30 -4.62 -10.67
C TYR A 112 -3.55 -4.37 -11.51
N ASP A 113 -3.77 -3.13 -11.84
CA ASP A 113 -4.75 -2.77 -12.85
C ASP A 113 -4.07 -2.86 -14.24
N TYR A 114 -4.05 -4.01 -14.87
CA TYR A 114 -3.43 -4.26 -16.19
C TYR A 114 -4.14 -3.59 -17.37
N ALA A 115 -5.30 -2.95 -17.14
CA ALA A 115 -6.11 -2.44 -18.23
C ALA A 115 -5.57 -1.15 -18.88
N HIS A 116 -4.58 -0.47 -18.30
CA HIS A 116 -4.05 0.81 -18.81
C HIS A 116 -2.53 0.93 -18.68
N ASP A 117 -1.82 1.22 -19.76
CA ASP A 117 -0.35 1.39 -19.85
C ASP A 117 0.24 2.52 -19.00
N ASN A 118 -0.61 3.28 -18.30
CA ASN A 118 -0.23 4.42 -17.44
C ASN A 118 -0.50 4.19 -15.96
N TYR A 119 -0.19 2.97 -15.45
CA TYR A 119 -0.47 2.66 -14.05
C TYR A 119 0.27 3.55 -13.09
N LYS A 120 -0.55 4.14 -12.21
CA LYS A 120 -0.06 4.97 -11.11
C LYS A 120 -0.46 4.42 -9.74
N ASN A 121 -1.26 3.33 -9.69
CA ASN A 121 -1.72 2.71 -8.46
C ASN A 121 -1.04 1.35 -8.26
N TYR A 122 -0.58 1.08 -7.04
CA TYR A 122 0.26 -0.07 -6.74
C TYR A 122 -0.27 -0.86 -5.55
N GLY A 123 -0.15 -2.20 -5.65
CA GLY A 123 -0.34 -3.14 -4.57
C GLY A 123 -1.78 -3.32 -4.12
N ILE A 124 -1.95 -4.04 -3.01
CA ILE A 124 -3.25 -4.46 -2.49
C ILE A 124 -4.18 -3.28 -2.15
N ALA A 125 -3.63 -2.13 -1.79
CA ALA A 125 -4.36 -0.92 -1.43
C ALA A 125 -4.42 0.13 -2.55
N GLN A 126 -3.91 -0.16 -3.75
CA GLN A 126 -3.96 0.71 -4.94
C GLN A 126 -3.45 2.14 -4.68
N PHE A 127 -2.32 2.28 -3.97
CA PHE A 127 -1.73 3.59 -3.71
C PHE A 127 -0.86 4.10 -4.84
N ARG A 128 -0.88 5.44 -5.04
CA ARG A 128 0.11 6.15 -5.85
C ARG A 128 1.38 6.41 -5.04
N LEU A 129 2.52 6.51 -5.71
CA LEU A 129 3.80 6.86 -5.06
C LEU A 129 3.71 8.19 -4.32
N GLU A 130 3.12 9.21 -4.95
CA GLU A 130 2.97 10.54 -4.36
C GLU A 130 2.13 10.48 -3.07
N THR A 131 1.08 9.66 -3.06
CA THR A 131 0.25 9.44 -1.87
C THR A 131 1.06 8.80 -0.75
N ALA A 132 1.86 7.78 -1.04
CA ALA A 132 2.70 7.13 -0.03
C ALA A 132 3.74 8.09 0.58
N TYR A 133 4.40 8.91 -0.25
CA TYR A 133 5.34 9.94 0.23
C TYR A 133 4.64 10.98 1.10
N PHE A 134 3.46 11.44 0.68
CA PHE A 134 2.66 12.39 1.45
C PHE A 134 2.26 11.80 2.81
N LEU A 135 1.79 10.56 2.87
CA LEU A 135 1.37 9.89 4.12
C LEU A 135 2.55 9.68 5.07
N LYS A 136 3.73 9.34 4.57
CA LYS A 136 4.94 9.26 5.39
C LYS A 136 5.31 10.61 6.01
N ALA A 137 5.28 11.67 5.20
CA ALA A 137 5.55 13.01 5.71
C ALA A 137 4.47 13.50 6.70
N PHE A 138 3.21 13.12 6.50
CA PHE A 138 2.11 13.41 7.40
C PHE A 138 2.31 12.73 8.76
N ILE A 139 2.47 11.39 8.77
CA ILE A 139 2.55 10.64 10.02
C ILE A 139 3.80 11.00 10.84
N LYS A 140 4.92 11.31 10.18
CA LYS A 140 6.13 11.81 10.85
C LYS A 140 5.89 13.07 11.68
N ARG A 141 4.95 13.94 11.24
CA ARG A 141 4.59 15.19 11.96
C ARG A 141 3.59 14.96 13.09
N ILE A 142 2.84 13.85 13.04
CA ILE A 142 1.75 13.58 13.99
C ILE A 142 2.21 12.65 15.12
N SER A 143 2.92 11.58 14.79
CA SER A 143 3.39 10.57 15.75
C SER A 143 4.73 10.01 15.27
N GLU A 144 5.78 10.26 16.03
CA GLU A 144 7.10 9.67 15.77
C GLU A 144 7.07 8.15 15.98
N HIS A 145 6.30 7.68 16.95
CA HIS A 145 6.11 6.25 17.19
C HIS A 145 5.52 5.57 15.95
N ASP A 146 4.39 6.05 15.45
CA ASP A 146 3.72 5.47 14.27
C ASP A 146 4.56 5.57 13.00
N TYR A 147 5.33 6.66 12.87
CA TYR A 147 6.28 6.80 11.76
C TYR A 147 7.37 5.73 11.81
N ASN A 148 7.94 5.48 12.98
CA ASN A 148 8.96 4.45 13.18
C ASN A 148 8.38 3.04 12.96
N LEU A 149 7.15 2.76 13.41
CA LEU A 149 6.43 1.54 13.08
C LEU A 149 6.26 1.36 11.58
N LEU A 150 5.79 2.41 10.87
CA LEU A 150 5.65 2.36 9.41
C LEU A 150 6.98 2.05 8.73
N LEU A 151 8.08 2.68 9.15
CA LEU A 151 9.41 2.42 8.58
C LEU A 151 9.89 1.01 8.86
N SER A 152 9.61 0.44 10.04
CA SER A 152 9.99 -0.93 10.40
C SER A 152 9.33 -2.00 9.52
N LEU A 153 8.16 -1.68 8.95
CA LEU A 153 7.47 -2.56 8.00
C LEU A 153 8.11 -2.57 6.62
N ARG A 154 8.91 -1.55 6.25
CA ARG A 154 9.53 -1.47 4.92
C ARG A 154 10.65 -2.49 4.75
N VAL A 155 10.87 -2.86 3.51
CA VAL A 155 12.10 -3.51 3.06
C VAL A 155 13.04 -2.40 2.60
N ASN A 156 14.09 -2.13 3.40
CA ASN A 156 14.91 -0.91 3.26
C ASN A 156 15.76 -0.87 1.98
N ASP A 157 16.17 -2.02 1.46
CA ASP A 157 16.94 -2.17 0.22
C ASP A 157 16.06 -2.12 -1.04
N LYS A 158 14.73 -2.01 -0.87
CA LYS A 158 13.77 -1.94 -1.97
C LYS A 158 13.18 -0.55 -2.13
N SER A 159 12.81 -0.21 -3.38
CA SER A 159 12.17 1.05 -3.73
C SER A 159 10.81 1.22 -3.02
N GLU A 160 10.31 2.44 -2.98
CA GLU A 160 8.95 2.72 -2.50
C GLU A 160 7.89 2.03 -3.34
N LYS A 161 8.06 2.06 -4.65
CA LYS A 161 7.19 1.34 -5.60
C LYS A 161 7.14 -0.14 -5.26
N TRP A 162 8.29 -0.77 -5.04
CA TRP A 162 8.38 -2.17 -4.67
C TRP A 162 7.63 -2.47 -3.36
N ASN A 163 7.83 -1.64 -2.32
CA ASN A 163 7.13 -1.80 -1.04
C ASN A 163 5.61 -1.67 -1.21
N LEU A 164 5.13 -0.74 -2.03
CA LEU A 164 3.69 -0.63 -2.32
C LEU A 164 3.16 -1.85 -3.06
N MET A 165 3.90 -2.34 -4.06
CA MET A 165 3.44 -3.45 -4.91
C MET A 165 3.37 -4.78 -4.17
N TYR A 166 4.37 -5.08 -3.36
CA TYR A 166 4.56 -6.43 -2.85
C TYR A 166 4.43 -6.56 -1.33
N ASN A 167 4.69 -5.50 -0.57
CA ASN A 167 4.68 -5.56 0.89
C ASN A 167 3.28 -5.29 1.45
N VAL A 168 2.55 -6.36 1.75
CA VAL A 168 1.15 -6.28 2.21
C VAL A 168 1.01 -5.50 3.51
N LYS A 169 1.86 -5.76 4.52
CA LYS A 169 1.80 -5.05 5.81
C LYS A 169 2.06 -3.56 5.65
N TYR A 170 3.00 -3.18 4.80
CA TYR A 170 3.27 -1.77 4.52
C TYR A 170 2.07 -1.06 3.89
N SER A 171 1.41 -1.70 2.91
CA SER A 171 0.20 -1.17 2.27
C SER A 171 -0.98 -1.07 3.25
N ILE A 172 -1.14 -2.05 4.17
CA ILE A 172 -2.15 -2.01 5.24
C ILE A 172 -1.93 -0.82 6.17
N ALA A 173 -0.68 -0.61 6.63
CA ALA A 173 -0.34 0.51 7.51
C ALA A 173 -0.60 1.87 6.83
N LEU A 174 -0.24 2.01 5.56
CA LEU A 174 -0.56 3.21 4.79
C LEU A 174 -2.06 3.42 4.64
N CYS A 175 -2.86 2.36 4.52
CA CYS A 175 -4.32 2.47 4.45
C CYS A 175 -4.91 3.03 5.77
N LEU A 176 -4.43 2.58 6.94
CA LEU A 176 -4.78 3.16 8.24
C LEU A 176 -4.44 4.65 8.29
N ILE A 177 -3.20 5.02 7.96
CA ILE A 177 -2.71 6.40 7.99
C ILE A 177 -3.52 7.26 7.02
N TYR A 178 -3.88 6.73 5.85
CA TYR A 178 -4.68 7.44 4.85
C TYR A 178 -6.05 7.81 5.40
N TYR A 179 -6.77 6.86 5.97
CA TYR A 179 -8.08 7.13 6.57
C TYR A 179 -7.99 8.11 7.73
N PHE A 180 -7.04 7.92 8.63
CA PHE A 180 -6.82 8.84 9.74
C PHE A 180 -6.48 10.27 9.28
N GLN A 181 -5.71 10.42 8.20
CA GLN A 181 -5.39 11.72 7.62
C GLN A 181 -6.63 12.42 7.07
N ARG A 182 -7.58 11.66 6.51
CA ARG A 182 -8.83 12.20 5.97
C ARG A 182 -9.81 12.60 7.05
N ASP A 183 -9.95 11.76 8.07
CA ASP A 183 -10.84 12.01 9.21
C ASP A 183 -10.35 11.24 10.44
N ARG A 184 -9.87 11.98 11.45
CA ARG A 184 -9.37 11.37 12.70
C ARG A 184 -10.43 10.54 13.44
N ASN A 185 -11.72 10.83 13.23
CA ASN A 185 -12.83 10.12 13.83
C ASN A 185 -13.48 9.07 12.92
N ILE A 186 -12.82 8.72 11.81
CA ILE A 186 -13.42 7.86 10.79
C ILE A 186 -13.87 6.51 11.36
N ALA A 187 -13.07 5.93 12.25
CA ALA A 187 -13.38 4.64 12.87
C ALA A 187 -14.69 4.66 13.67
N SER A 188 -15.06 5.78 14.32
CA SER A 188 -16.33 5.91 15.03
C SER A 188 -17.55 5.92 14.10
N LYS A 189 -17.34 6.28 12.84
CA LYS A 189 -18.37 6.33 11.80
C LYS A 189 -18.48 5.02 11.01
N ALA A 190 -17.48 4.15 11.10
CA ALA A 190 -17.35 2.90 10.33
C ALA A 190 -18.06 1.70 10.98
N LYS A 191 -19.25 1.90 11.58
CA LYS A 191 -19.95 0.86 12.34
C LYS A 191 -20.64 -0.19 11.47
N TYR A 192 -21.28 0.23 10.40
CA TYR A 192 -22.10 -0.61 9.51
C TYR A 192 -21.49 -0.68 8.12
N LEU A 193 -21.81 -1.73 7.38
CA LEU A 193 -21.27 -1.96 6.03
C LEU A 193 -21.58 -0.78 5.10
N GLU A 194 -22.81 -0.28 5.12
CA GLU A 194 -23.25 0.85 4.30
C GLU A 194 -22.50 2.15 4.68
N SER A 195 -22.28 2.37 5.99
CA SER A 195 -21.49 3.52 6.42
C SER A 195 -20.03 3.43 5.98
N ARG A 196 -19.43 2.23 6.03
CA ARG A 196 -18.07 2.00 5.52
C ARG A 196 -17.98 2.20 4.00
N ALA A 197 -18.99 1.77 3.25
CA ALA A 197 -19.09 2.02 1.82
C ALA A 197 -19.11 3.52 1.49
N GLN A 198 -19.87 4.31 2.24
CA GLN A 198 -19.90 5.78 2.09
C GLN A 198 -18.55 6.42 2.46
N LEU A 199 -17.91 5.97 3.53
CA LEU A 199 -16.58 6.44 3.93
C LEU A 199 -15.52 6.11 2.87
N TRP A 200 -15.55 4.90 2.32
CA TRP A 200 -14.69 4.51 1.20
C TRP A 200 -14.93 5.40 -0.01
N LYS A 201 -16.17 5.62 -0.43
CA LYS A 201 -16.50 6.49 -1.57
C LYS A 201 -16.02 7.92 -1.34
N THR A 202 -16.28 8.47 -0.15
CA THR A 202 -15.97 9.87 0.17
C THR A 202 -14.47 10.12 0.29
N HIS A 203 -13.75 9.22 0.96
CA HIS A 203 -12.37 9.46 1.38
C HIS A 203 -11.35 8.71 0.53
N TYR A 204 -11.63 7.49 0.09
CA TYR A 204 -10.69 6.62 -0.61
C TYR A 204 -10.85 6.70 -2.13
N ASN A 205 -12.01 6.29 -2.66
CA ASN A 205 -12.30 6.31 -4.09
C ASN A 205 -12.47 7.75 -4.62
N THR A 206 -13.01 8.63 -3.79
CA THR A 206 -13.34 10.05 -4.08
C THR A 206 -14.44 10.26 -5.12
N SER A 207 -14.90 11.50 -5.29
CA SER A 207 -15.91 11.85 -6.29
C SER A 207 -15.47 11.65 -7.74
N LYS A 208 -14.15 11.55 -7.98
CA LYS A 208 -13.57 11.33 -9.33
C LYS A 208 -13.44 9.84 -9.69
N GLY A 209 -13.53 8.94 -8.71
CA GLY A 209 -13.48 7.50 -8.94
C GLY A 209 -14.81 6.98 -9.48
N LEU A 210 -14.78 5.93 -10.29
CA LEU A 210 -15.96 5.31 -10.91
C LEU A 210 -16.71 4.36 -9.96
N GLY A 211 -16.12 3.98 -8.83
CA GLY A 211 -16.75 3.06 -7.89
C GLY A 211 -17.90 3.72 -7.13
N GLU A 212 -18.98 2.97 -6.92
CA GLU A 212 -20.17 3.41 -6.16
C GLU A 212 -20.28 2.63 -4.85
N PRO A 213 -20.89 3.21 -3.77
CA PRO A 213 -21.07 2.54 -2.49
C PRO A 213 -21.79 1.20 -2.60
N GLU A 214 -22.76 1.08 -3.48
CA GLU A 214 -23.51 -0.15 -3.72
C GLU A 214 -22.63 -1.27 -4.28
N ASN A 215 -21.65 -0.92 -5.11
CA ASN A 215 -20.68 -1.87 -5.66
C ASN A 215 -19.71 -2.35 -4.56
N TYR A 216 -19.31 -1.47 -3.64
CA TYR A 216 -18.55 -1.85 -2.45
C TYR A 216 -19.32 -2.88 -1.63
N VAL A 217 -20.57 -2.59 -1.26
CA VAL A 217 -21.43 -3.49 -0.47
C VAL A 217 -21.57 -4.85 -1.14
N LYS A 218 -21.94 -4.88 -2.43
CA LYS A 218 -22.10 -6.12 -3.20
C LYS A 218 -20.81 -6.95 -3.24
N ARG A 219 -19.66 -6.29 -3.46
CA ARG A 219 -18.35 -6.95 -3.56
C ARG A 219 -17.94 -7.56 -2.23
N VAL A 220 -18.08 -6.82 -1.13
CA VAL A 220 -17.78 -7.29 0.22
C VAL A 220 -18.68 -8.44 0.64
N GLN A 221 -20.00 -8.31 0.44
CA GLN A 221 -20.96 -9.38 0.76
C GLN A 221 -20.69 -10.67 -0.04
N LYS A 222 -20.40 -10.52 -1.34
CA LYS A 222 -20.03 -11.66 -2.17
C LYS A 222 -18.75 -12.33 -1.67
N TYR A 223 -17.71 -11.56 -1.39
CA TYR A 223 -16.44 -12.07 -0.89
C TYR A 223 -16.61 -12.81 0.44
N PHE A 224 -17.38 -12.24 1.39
CA PHE A 224 -17.65 -12.89 2.67
C PHE A 224 -18.42 -14.18 2.53
N LYS A 225 -19.39 -14.24 1.61
CA LYS A 225 -20.14 -15.45 1.29
C LYS A 225 -19.23 -16.51 0.67
N ASP A 226 -18.43 -16.15 -0.33
CA ASP A 226 -17.58 -17.07 -1.09
C ASP A 226 -16.52 -17.74 -0.20
N TYR A 227 -16.05 -17.05 0.86
CA TYR A 227 -15.02 -17.53 1.78
C TYR A 227 -15.53 -17.85 3.19
N GLU A 228 -16.84 -17.90 3.41
CA GLU A 228 -17.48 -18.23 4.69
C GLU A 228 -16.94 -17.39 5.88
N LEU A 229 -16.81 -16.07 5.66
CA LEU A 229 -16.28 -15.15 6.66
C LEU A 229 -17.41 -14.52 7.49
N ASN A 230 -17.21 -14.50 8.81
CA ASN A 230 -18.07 -13.79 9.78
C ASN A 230 -17.22 -12.76 10.52
N LEU A 231 -17.55 -11.46 10.42
CA LEU A 231 -16.87 -10.35 11.08
C LEU A 231 -17.74 -9.66 12.13
#